data_31bdc589b3fa8e45b2d3ca1e5e76851a
#
_entry.id   31bdc589b3fa8e45b2d3ca1e5e76851a
#
_cell.length_a   1.000
_cell.length_b   1.000
_cell.length_c   1.000
_cell.angle_alpha   90.00
_cell.angle_beta   90.00
_cell.angle_gamma   90.00
#
_symmetry.space_group_name_H-M   'P 1'
#
loop_
_entity.id
_entity.type
_entity.pdbx_description
1 polymer ?
#
loop_
_entity_poly.entity_id
_entity_poly.type
_entity_poly.pdbx_seq_one_letter_code
_entity_poly.pdbx_strand_id
1 'polypeptide(L)'
;MGKVYLLGDWAKEGYYKIGVTKGDVEKRIKKLQTGNGGEIYLISYFETDFPFELEKMLHNRYQHIETHNEWFEMTNEEVGGFQKACEEFQESLDALRENYFFKKKHKK
;
A
#
# COMPACT_ATOMS: atom_id res chain seq x y z
N MET A 1 -14.07 -4.02 2.21
CA MET A 1 -12.69 -4.34 1.81
C MET A 1 -12.04 -3.11 1.17
N GLY A 2 -10.78 -2.85 1.50
CA GLY A 2 -10.07 -1.72 0.93
C GLY A 2 -8.97 -2.17 0.00
N LYS A 3 -8.29 -1.19 -0.59
CA LYS A 3 -7.18 -1.45 -1.51
C LYS A 3 -5.99 -0.60 -1.13
N VAL A 4 -4.80 -1.21 -1.16
CA VAL A 4 -3.53 -0.50 -1.05
C VAL A 4 -2.96 -0.43 -2.46
N TYR A 5 -2.53 0.75 -2.90
CA TYR A 5 -2.08 0.94 -4.27
C TYR A 5 -0.66 1.48 -4.33
N LEU A 6 -0.01 1.22 -5.45
CA LEU A 6 1.31 1.74 -5.77
C LEU A 6 1.19 2.56 -7.05
N LEU A 7 1.55 3.83 -6.98
CA LEU A 7 1.48 4.76 -8.10
C LEU A 7 2.86 5.24 -8.49
N GLY A 8 3.02 5.54 -9.77
CA GLY A 8 4.18 6.24 -10.28
C GLY A 8 3.78 7.59 -10.83
N ASP A 9 4.76 8.41 -11.18
CA ASP A 9 4.57 9.71 -11.78
C ASP A 9 5.61 9.85 -12.90
N TRP A 10 5.14 10.06 -14.13
CA TRP A 10 6.03 10.16 -15.28
C TRP A 10 7.07 11.29 -15.16
N ALA A 11 6.77 12.31 -14.35
CA ALA A 11 7.68 13.42 -14.12
C ALA A 11 8.67 13.14 -13.00
N LYS A 12 8.51 12.05 -12.26
CA LYS A 12 9.34 11.72 -11.08
C LYS A 12 9.84 10.28 -11.17
N GLU A 13 10.67 10.01 -12.15
CA GLU A 13 11.22 8.66 -12.35
C GLU A 13 11.93 8.18 -11.09
N GLY A 14 11.63 6.94 -10.69
CA GLY A 14 12.23 6.34 -9.51
C GLY A 14 11.50 6.63 -8.21
N TYR A 15 10.46 7.45 -8.25
CA TYR A 15 9.68 7.80 -7.06
C TYR A 15 8.26 7.28 -7.19
N TYR A 16 7.73 6.75 -6.09
CA TYR A 16 6.45 6.04 -6.09
C TYR A 16 5.67 6.38 -4.84
N LYS A 17 4.35 6.31 -4.95
CA LYS A 17 3.45 6.60 -3.84
C LYS A 17 2.68 5.35 -3.46
N ILE A 18 2.63 5.07 -2.15
CA ILE A 18 1.84 3.98 -1.59
C ILE A 18 0.69 4.62 -0.80
N GLY A 19 -0.52 4.29 -1.17
CA GLY A 19 -1.69 4.86 -0.52
C GLY A 19 -2.81 3.84 -0.38
N VAL A 20 -3.92 4.27 0.16
CA VAL A 20 -5.06 3.40 0.45
C VAL A 20 -6.36 4.06 0.02
N THR A 21 -7.29 3.25 -0.45
CA THR A 21 -8.65 3.69 -0.74
C THR A 21 -9.64 2.58 -0.40
N LYS A 22 -10.81 2.95 0.04
CA LYS A 22 -11.91 2.00 0.24
C LYS A 22 -12.81 1.92 -0.97
N GLY A 23 -12.63 2.84 -1.91
CA GLY A 23 -13.45 2.90 -3.12
C GLY A 23 -12.71 2.43 -4.35
N ASP A 24 -13.12 2.97 -5.48
CA ASP A 24 -12.54 2.68 -6.78
C ASP A 24 -11.16 3.32 -6.92
N VAL A 25 -10.16 2.51 -7.25
CA VAL A 25 -8.78 2.97 -7.43
C VAL A 25 -8.70 4.03 -8.53
N GLU A 26 -9.40 3.82 -9.63
CA GLU A 26 -9.39 4.76 -10.75
C GLU A 26 -9.92 6.15 -10.36
N LYS A 27 -10.99 6.18 -9.57
CA LYS A 27 -11.52 7.44 -9.05
C LYS A 27 -10.54 8.13 -8.11
N ARG A 28 -9.86 7.35 -7.28
CA ARG A 28 -8.86 7.87 -6.37
C ARG A 28 -7.68 8.49 -7.12
N ILE A 29 -7.23 7.83 -8.19
CA ILE A 29 -6.15 8.33 -9.04
C ILE A 29 -6.53 9.67 -9.67
N LYS A 30 -7.74 9.79 -10.20
CA LYS A 30 -8.23 11.05 -10.79
C LYS A 30 -8.21 12.17 -9.77
N LYS A 31 -8.61 11.88 -8.55
CA LYS A 31 -8.62 12.85 -7.45
C LYS A 31 -7.20 13.31 -7.09
N LEU A 32 -6.27 12.37 -7.00
CA LEU A 32 -4.87 12.66 -6.72
C LEU A 32 -4.22 13.44 -7.85
N GLN A 33 -4.60 13.15 -9.09
CA GLN A 33 -4.09 13.82 -10.28
C GLN A 33 -4.38 15.32 -10.25
N THR A 34 -5.52 15.71 -9.73
CA THR A 34 -5.93 17.13 -9.67
C THR A 34 -4.91 17.99 -8.92
N GLY A 35 -4.29 17.46 -7.86
CA GLY A 35 -3.32 18.22 -7.10
C GLY A 35 -1.87 17.92 -7.44
N ASN A 36 -1.63 17.14 -8.48
CA ASN A 36 -0.29 16.69 -8.83
C ASN A 36 0.20 17.37 -10.12
N GLY A 37 1.45 17.84 -10.12
CA GLY A 37 2.04 18.53 -11.26
C GLY A 37 2.42 17.63 -12.42
N GLY A 38 2.63 16.35 -12.19
CA GLY A 38 2.97 15.36 -13.20
C GLY A 38 1.80 14.43 -13.48
N GLU A 39 2.01 13.49 -14.37
CA GLU A 39 0.99 12.49 -14.71
C GLU A 39 1.17 11.22 -13.88
N ILE A 40 0.18 10.93 -13.07
CA ILE A 40 0.15 9.76 -12.18
C ILE A 40 -0.35 8.54 -12.95
N TYR A 41 0.25 7.40 -12.71
CA TYR A 41 -0.21 6.13 -13.28
C TYR A 41 -0.22 5.02 -12.22
N LEU A 42 -1.16 4.09 -12.38
CA LEU A 42 -1.29 2.95 -11.48
C LEU A 42 -0.30 1.86 -11.89
N ILE A 43 0.49 1.40 -10.93
CA ILE A 43 1.40 0.27 -11.15
C ILE A 43 0.76 -1.02 -10.67
N SER A 44 0.21 -0.99 -9.44
CA SER A 44 -0.31 -2.19 -8.81
C SER A 44 -1.26 -1.81 -7.68
N TYR A 45 -2.16 -2.70 -7.33
CA TYR A 45 -2.95 -2.56 -6.11
C TYR A 45 -3.24 -3.93 -5.51
N PHE A 46 -3.57 -3.95 -4.24
CA PHE A 46 -3.81 -5.18 -3.49
C PHE A 46 -5.04 -4.99 -2.62
N GLU A 47 -6.01 -5.90 -2.74
CA GLU A 47 -7.23 -5.86 -1.94
C GLU A 47 -7.01 -6.52 -0.60
N THR A 48 -7.52 -5.92 0.47
CA THR A 48 -7.31 -6.42 1.82
C THR A 48 -8.44 -5.96 2.74
N ASP A 49 -8.72 -6.77 3.76
CA ASP A 49 -9.62 -6.37 4.85
C ASP A 49 -8.92 -5.42 5.82
N PHE A 50 -7.61 -5.25 5.69
CA PHE A 50 -6.79 -4.44 6.60
C PHE A 50 -6.01 -3.36 5.86
N PRO A 51 -6.71 -2.47 5.10
CA PRO A 51 -6.01 -1.53 4.24
C PRO A 51 -5.06 -0.58 4.99
N PHE A 52 -5.48 -0.05 6.12
CA PHE A 52 -4.65 0.89 6.87
C PHE A 52 -3.47 0.22 7.53
N GLU A 53 -3.69 -0.97 8.08
CA GLU A 53 -2.63 -1.76 8.71
C GLU A 53 -1.59 -2.19 7.68
N LEU A 54 -2.05 -2.64 6.51
CA LEU A 54 -1.15 -3.06 5.44
C LEU A 54 -0.35 -1.87 4.90
N GLU A 55 -1.00 -0.74 4.69
CA GLU A 55 -0.33 0.48 4.26
C GLU A 55 0.78 0.86 5.24
N LYS A 56 0.48 0.82 6.53
CA LYS A 56 1.46 1.14 7.56
C LYS A 56 2.66 0.21 7.52
N MET A 57 2.42 -1.08 7.35
CA MET A 57 3.50 -2.06 7.25
C MET A 57 4.39 -1.81 6.03
N LEU A 58 3.77 -1.45 4.90
CA LEU A 58 4.51 -1.12 3.68
C LEU A 58 5.31 0.17 3.85
N HIS A 59 4.72 1.19 4.46
CA HIS A 59 5.42 2.44 4.76
C HIS A 59 6.63 2.19 5.67
N ASN A 60 6.47 1.35 6.67
CA ASN A 60 7.58 0.99 7.56
C ASN A 60 8.68 0.24 6.83
N ARG A 61 8.31 -0.64 5.91
CA ARG A 61 9.29 -1.41 5.13
C ARG A 61 10.13 -0.49 4.25
N TYR A 62 9.52 0.54 3.66
CA TYR A 62 10.20 1.45 2.73
C TYR A 62 10.56 2.81 3.34
N GLN A 63 10.33 3.01 4.65
CA GLN A 63 10.50 4.32 5.28
C GLN A 63 11.92 4.89 5.16
N HIS A 64 12.92 4.02 5.08
CA HIS A 64 14.32 4.47 4.95
C HIS A 64 14.61 5.11 3.59
N ILE A 65 13.72 4.97 2.65
CA ILE A 65 13.84 5.55 1.31
C ILE A 65 12.74 6.57 1.03
N GLU A 66 11.93 6.90 2.04
CA GLU A 66 10.90 7.93 1.91
C GLU A 66 11.54 9.31 1.74
N THR A 67 11.13 10.04 0.72
CA THR A 67 11.67 11.36 0.43
C THR A 67 10.83 12.44 1.09
N HIS A 68 9.59 12.61 0.65
CA HIS A 68 8.65 13.48 1.35
C HIS A 68 7.24 13.31 0.79
N ASN A 69 6.22 13.67 1.57
CA ASN A 69 4.81 13.59 1.17
C ASN A 69 4.38 12.20 0.70
N GLU A 70 4.85 11.17 1.39
CA GLU A 70 4.51 9.77 1.10
C GLU A 70 5.02 9.25 -0.25
N TRP A 71 5.96 9.96 -0.86
CA TRP A 71 6.68 9.48 -2.03
C TRP A 71 7.94 8.76 -1.60
N PHE A 72 8.16 7.59 -2.16
CA PHE A 72 9.29 6.72 -1.82
C PHE A 72 10.20 6.57 -3.02
N GLU A 73 11.50 6.66 -2.80
CA GLU A 73 12.46 6.28 -3.82
C GLU A 73 12.59 4.77 -3.78
N MET A 74 12.23 4.10 -4.87
CA MET A 74 12.22 2.64 -4.94
C MET A 74 12.96 2.15 -6.17
N THR A 75 13.65 1.02 -6.01
CA THR A 75 14.31 0.36 -7.13
C THR A 75 13.27 -0.42 -7.94
N ASN A 76 13.65 -0.81 -9.16
CA ASN A 76 12.79 -1.63 -10.00
C ASN A 76 12.44 -2.96 -9.31
N GLU A 77 13.39 -3.52 -8.57
CA GLU A 77 13.16 -4.75 -7.81
C GLU A 77 12.11 -4.56 -6.72
N GLU A 78 12.18 -3.44 -6.01
CA GLU A 78 11.20 -3.13 -4.96
C GLU A 78 9.82 -2.90 -5.54
N VAL A 79 9.74 -2.20 -6.66
CA VAL A 79 8.47 -1.97 -7.36
C VAL A 79 7.88 -3.31 -7.81
N GLY A 80 8.70 -4.16 -8.44
CA GLY A 80 8.28 -5.49 -8.88
C GLY A 80 7.91 -6.42 -7.74
N GLY A 81 8.48 -6.21 -6.56
CA GLY A 81 8.21 -7.00 -5.37
C GLY A 81 7.04 -6.52 -4.52
N PHE A 82 6.34 -5.47 -4.94
CA PHE A 82 5.26 -4.88 -4.15
C PHE A 82 4.14 -5.88 -3.84
N GLN A 83 3.68 -6.63 -4.84
CA GLN A 83 2.62 -7.62 -4.65
C GLN A 83 3.04 -8.70 -3.65
N LYS A 84 4.26 -9.19 -3.78
CA LYS A 84 4.78 -10.19 -2.87
C LYS A 84 4.89 -9.66 -1.44
N ALA A 85 5.32 -8.42 -1.27
CA ALA A 85 5.37 -7.78 0.04
C ALA A 85 3.97 -7.69 0.65
N CYS A 86 2.97 -7.32 -0.16
CA CYS A 86 1.58 -7.27 0.28
C CYS A 86 1.10 -8.65 0.73
N GLU A 87 1.40 -9.69 -0.04
CA GLU A 87 1.00 -11.06 0.30
C GLU A 87 1.61 -11.52 1.60
N GLU A 88 2.89 -11.25 1.80
CA GLU A 88 3.60 -11.63 3.03
C GLU A 88 3.03 -10.92 4.25
N PHE A 89 2.77 -9.62 4.14
CA PHE A 89 2.16 -8.87 5.23
C PHE A 89 0.73 -9.30 5.48
N GLN A 90 -0.01 -9.63 4.41
CA GLN A 90 -1.39 -10.12 4.52
C GLN A 90 -1.43 -11.42 5.33
N GLU A 91 -0.49 -12.32 5.11
CA GLU A 91 -0.40 -13.57 5.87
C GLU A 91 -0.23 -13.28 7.36
N SER A 92 0.63 -12.31 7.69
CA SER A 92 0.84 -11.91 9.09
C SER A 92 -0.42 -11.32 9.70
N LEU A 93 -1.14 -10.50 8.95
CA LEU A 93 -2.38 -9.88 9.43
C LEU A 93 -3.47 -10.93 9.63
N ASP A 94 -3.58 -11.87 8.73
CA ASP A 94 -4.55 -12.98 8.83
C ASP A 94 -4.24 -13.85 10.05
N ALA A 95 -2.97 -14.13 10.29
CA ALA A 95 -2.54 -14.92 11.44
C ALA A 95 -2.87 -14.21 12.76
N LEU A 96 -2.64 -12.90 12.83
CA LEU A 96 -2.98 -12.12 14.01
C LEU A 96 -4.48 -12.10 14.26
N ARG A 97 -5.27 -11.98 13.21
CA ARG A 97 -6.73 -12.00 13.29
C ARG A 97 -7.22 -13.35 13.83
N GLU A 98 -6.70 -14.45 13.31
CA GLU A 98 -7.06 -15.79 13.76
C GLU A 98 -6.67 -16.01 15.22
N ASN A 99 -5.47 -15.59 15.60
CA ASN A 99 -5.01 -15.69 16.98
C ASN A 99 -5.87 -14.88 17.93
N TYR A 100 -6.26 -13.68 17.52
CA TYR A 100 -7.14 -12.82 18.31
C TYR A 100 -8.49 -13.49 18.54
N PHE A 101 -9.12 -14.02 17.50
CA PHE A 101 -10.39 -14.69 17.60
C PHE A 101 -10.30 -15.95 18.45
N PHE A 102 -9.25 -16.73 18.29
CA PHE A 102 -9.02 -17.91 19.06
C PHE A 102 -8.91 -17.59 20.56
N LYS A 103 -8.09 -16.63 20.91
CA LYS A 103 -7.92 -16.19 22.30
C LYS A 103 -9.22 -15.68 22.90
N LYS A 104 -9.95 -14.87 22.15
CA LYS A 104 -11.22 -14.32 22.60
C LYS A 104 -12.25 -15.42 22.84
N LYS A 105 -12.28 -16.44 21.99
CA LYS A 105 -13.19 -17.57 22.10
C LYS A 105 -12.93 -18.41 23.34
N HIS A 106 -11.69 -18.54 23.75
CA HIS A 106 -11.29 -19.32 24.92
C HIS A 106 -11.28 -18.51 26.21
N LYS A 107 -11.47 -17.23 26.13
CA LYS A 107 -11.41 -16.31 27.28
C LYS A 107 -12.80 -16.07 27.82
N LYS A 108 -13.37 -17.06 28.42
CA LYS A 108 -14.67 -16.90 29.08
C LYS A 108 -14.56 -17.04 30.57
#